data_6f2a490dcbf5248bf3a1c0132e28539c
#
_entry.id   6f2a490dcbf5248bf3a1c0132e28539c
#
_cell.length_a   1.000
_cell.length_b   1.000
_cell.length_c   1.000
_cell.angle_alpha   90.00
_cell.angle_beta   90.00
_cell.angle_gamma   90.00
#
_symmetry.space_group_name_H-M   'P 1'
#
loop_
_entity.id
_entity.type
_entity.pdbx_description
1 polymer ?
#
loop_
_entity_poly.entity_id
_entity_poly.type
_entity_poly.pdbx_seq_one_letter_code
_entity_poly.pdbx_strand_id
1 'polypeptide(L)' 'MSPELDIRSLSVTEAAKLLKVAPKTIRAQIRRGLPLVDKRIDLIVYGAWLNQQEEKAKANGS' A
#
# COMPACT_ATOMS: atom_id res chain seq x y z
N MET A 1 17.21 22.37 2.40
CA MET A 1 16.61 21.30 3.21
C MET A 1 15.99 20.26 2.26
N SER A 2 16.48 19.06 2.32
CA SER A 2 15.93 18.04 1.44
C SER A 2 14.51 17.71 1.89
N PRO A 3 13.57 17.58 0.94
CA PRO A 3 12.22 17.21 1.30
C PRO A 3 12.22 15.80 1.86
N GLU A 4 11.76 15.67 3.07
CA GLU A 4 11.59 14.34 3.63
C GLU A 4 10.41 13.66 2.96
N LEU A 5 10.64 12.42 2.56
CA LEU A 5 9.59 11.63 1.98
C LEU A 5 8.62 11.21 3.08
N ASP A 6 7.39 11.67 2.98
CA ASP A 6 6.36 11.31 3.95
C ASP A 6 5.76 9.97 3.58
N ILE A 7 6.19 8.91 4.27
CA ILE A 7 5.72 7.55 3.99
C ILE A 7 4.22 7.37 4.27
N ARG A 8 3.59 8.35 4.91
CA ARG A 8 2.16 8.30 5.21
C ARG A 8 1.33 9.11 4.22
N SER A 9 1.97 9.70 3.21
CA SER A 9 1.29 10.52 2.21
C SER A 9 1.99 10.39 0.87
N LEU A 10 1.98 9.20 0.31
CA LEU A 10 2.68 8.89 -0.93
C LEU A 10 1.71 8.84 -2.10
N SER A 11 2.19 9.27 -3.26
CA SER A 11 1.48 9.01 -4.51
C SER A 11 1.68 7.54 -4.90
N VAL A 12 0.88 7.05 -5.84
CA VAL A 12 1.05 5.69 -6.35
C VAL A 12 2.47 5.49 -6.88
N THR A 13 2.98 6.46 -7.62
CA THR A 13 4.33 6.38 -8.19
C THR A 13 5.40 6.31 -7.11
N GLU A 14 5.29 7.15 -6.09
CA GLU A 14 6.24 7.16 -4.98
C GLU A 14 6.21 5.85 -4.21
N ALA A 15 5.03 5.37 -3.89
CA ALA A 15 4.88 4.10 -3.19
C ALA A 15 5.44 2.94 -4.00
N ALA A 16 5.18 2.94 -5.31
CA ALA A 16 5.69 1.89 -6.19
C ALA A 16 7.22 1.86 -6.19
N LYS A 17 7.85 3.02 -6.22
CA LYS A 17 9.32 3.12 -6.18
C LYS A 17 9.88 2.59 -4.86
N LEU A 18 9.27 2.98 -3.75
CA LEU A 18 9.74 2.53 -2.44
C LEU A 18 9.56 1.04 -2.25
N LEU A 19 8.46 0.50 -2.74
CA LEU A 19 8.16 -0.93 -2.60
C LEU A 19 8.79 -1.76 -3.71
N LYS A 20 9.38 -1.12 -4.71
CA LYS A 20 10.00 -1.79 -5.86
C LYS A 20 9.01 -2.66 -6.63
N VAL A 21 7.82 -2.13 -6.81
CA VAL A 21 6.76 -2.79 -7.58
C VAL A 21 6.29 -1.86 -8.69
N ALA A 22 5.55 -2.40 -9.64
CA ALA A 22 4.99 -1.58 -10.72
C ALA A 22 3.82 -0.75 -10.19
N PRO A 23 3.66 0.50 -10.66
CA PRO A 23 2.51 1.32 -10.24
C PRO A 23 1.16 0.64 -10.49
N LYS A 24 1.04 -0.12 -11.58
CA LYS A 24 -0.19 -0.85 -11.86
C LYS A 24 -0.52 -1.88 -10.79
N THR A 25 0.51 -2.45 -10.12
CA THR A 25 0.31 -3.38 -9.03
C THR A 25 -0.40 -2.69 -7.86
N ILE A 26 0.05 -1.48 -7.54
CA ILE A 26 -0.57 -0.71 -6.45
C ILE A 26 -1.99 -0.32 -6.81
N ARG A 27 -2.23 0.09 -8.04
CA ARG A 27 -3.58 0.42 -8.49
C ARG A 27 -4.52 -0.78 -8.40
N ALA A 28 -4.02 -1.97 -8.74
CA ALA A 28 -4.81 -3.18 -8.62
C ALA A 28 -5.14 -3.47 -7.15
N GLN A 29 -4.20 -3.24 -6.25
CA GLN A 29 -4.45 -3.42 -4.82
C GLN A 29 -5.49 -2.43 -4.30
N ILE A 30 -5.46 -1.19 -4.79
CA ILE A 30 -6.48 -0.20 -4.44
C ILE A 30 -7.88 -0.69 -4.85
N ARG A 31 -7.98 -1.28 -6.03
CA ARG A 31 -9.25 -1.86 -6.51
C ARG A 31 -9.71 -3.02 -5.62
N ARG A 32 -8.77 -3.71 -5.01
CA ARG A 32 -9.07 -4.86 -4.15
C ARG A 32 -9.45 -4.45 -2.73
N GLY A 33 -9.37 -3.16 -2.44
CA GLY A 33 -9.79 -2.64 -1.15
C GLY A 33 -8.70 -1.99 -0.31
N LEU A 34 -7.52 -1.78 -0.88
CA LEU A 34 -6.46 -1.07 -0.15
C LEU A 34 -6.97 0.31 0.27
N PRO A 35 -7.00 0.60 1.57
CA PRO A 35 -7.49 1.90 2.02
C PRO A 35 -6.50 3.02 1.71
N LEU A 36 -7.03 4.18 1.37
CA LEU A 36 -6.24 5.38 1.11
C LEU A 36 -6.54 6.42 2.18
N VAL A 37 -5.52 7.20 2.53
CA VAL A 37 -5.66 8.33 3.44
C VAL A 37 -5.55 9.60 2.62
N ASP A 38 -6.61 10.36 2.53
CA ASP A 38 -6.68 11.58 1.71
C ASP A 38 -6.25 11.32 0.26
N LYS A 39 -6.72 10.21 -0.30
CA LYS A 39 -6.40 9.77 -1.67
C LYS A 39 -4.90 9.50 -1.87
N ARG A 40 -4.17 9.30 -0.78
CA ARG A 40 -2.74 9.01 -0.83
C ARG A 40 -2.45 7.71 -0.09
N ILE A 41 -1.30 7.14 -0.39
CA ILE A 41 -0.91 5.86 0.21
C ILE A 41 -0.12 6.10 1.49
N ASP A 42 -0.58 5.48 2.56
CA ASP A 42 0.10 5.47 3.85
C ASP A 42 0.73 4.08 4.00
N LEU A 43 2.06 4.02 4.02
CA LEU A 43 2.75 2.73 4.09
C LEU A 43 2.44 1.96 5.37
N ILE A 44 2.12 2.65 6.44
CA ILE A 44 1.73 1.99 7.69
C ILE A 44 0.39 1.28 7.50
N VAL A 45 -0.56 1.98 6.89
CA VAL A 45 -1.87 1.39 6.56
C VAL A 45 -1.70 0.28 5.52
N TYR A 46 -0.83 0.50 4.55
CA TYR A 46 -0.54 -0.49 3.51
C TYR A 46 -0.05 -1.81 4.13
N GLY A 47 0.91 -1.71 5.05
CA GLY A 47 1.46 -2.88 5.74
C GLY A 47 0.40 -3.61 6.54
N ALA A 48 -0.44 -2.87 7.26
CA ALA A 48 -1.53 -3.46 8.03
C ALA A 48 -2.53 -4.17 7.12
N TRP A 49 -2.86 -3.56 5.98
CA TRP A 49 -3.77 -4.16 5.00
C TRP A 49 -3.20 -5.45 4.43
N LEU A 50 -1.91 -5.47 4.07
CA LEU A 50 -1.26 -6.67 3.57
C LEU A 50 -1.30 -7.79 4.60
N ASN A 51 -1.06 -7.45 5.85
CA ASN A 51 -1.09 -8.41 6.94
C ASN A 51 -2.48 -9.03 7.09
N GLN A 52 -3.53 -8.21 6.97
CA GLN A 52 -4.90 -8.69 7.01
C GLN A 52 -5.19 -9.64 5.85
N GLN A 53 -4.67 -9.34 4.65
CA GLN A 53 -4.87 -10.20 3.50
C GLN A 53 -4.22 -11.57 3.72
N GLU A 54 -3.03 -11.60 4.30
CA GLU A 54 -2.35 -12.84 4.62
C GLU A 54 -3.14 -13.66 5.63
N GLU A 55 -3.67 -13.02 6.66
CA GLU A 55 -4.48 -13.72 7.66
C GLU A 55 -5.74 -14.32 7.06
N LYS A 56 -6.41 -13.56 6.18
CA LYS A 56 -7.58 -14.07 5.49
C LYS A 56 -7.23 -15.27 4.60
N ALA A 57 -6.11 -15.18 3.90
CA ALA A 57 -5.68 -16.28 3.05
C ALA A 57 -5.39 -17.53 3.86
N LYS A 58 -4.74 -17.38 5.01
CA LYS A 58 -4.48 -18.51 5.90
C LYS A 58 -5.77 -19.10 6.44
N ALA A 59 -6.71 -18.26 6.86
CA ALA A 59 -7.98 -18.72 7.40
C ALA A 59 -8.78 -19.48 6.35
N ASN A 60 -8.73 -19.03 5.11
CA ASN A 60 -9.47 -19.67 4.01
C ASN A 60 -8.73 -20.87 3.43
N GLY A 61 -7.43 -20.92 3.59
CA GLY A 61 -6.60 -21.96 3.00
C GLY A 61 -6.30 -23.13 3.90
N SER A 62 -6.69 -23.02 5.14
CA SER A 62 -6.41 -24.10 6.11
C SER A 62 -7.47 -25.18 6.10
#